data_868534e91c210e0dca7dc73b7f1a2a81
#
_entry.id   868534e91c210e0dca7dc73b7f1a2a81
#
_cell.length_a   1.000
_cell.length_b   1.000
_cell.length_c   1.000
_cell.angle_alpha   90.00
_cell.angle_beta   90.00
_cell.angle_gamma   90.00
#
_symmetry.space_group_name_H-M   'P 1'
#
loop_
_entity.id
_entity.type
_entity.pdbx_description
1 polymer ?
#
loop_
_entity_poly.entity_id
_entity_poly.type
_entity_poly.pdbx_seq_one_letter_code
_entity_poly.pdbx_strand_id
1 'polypeptide(L)'
;MSDYRRFIAYLYEYPNNRKGGCCGFVRVESQNGFCRMDFQIKSPSLPPETSVTVYGFIRRSGRMYGIPLGNLLAGRSSTSGKLFTHSDAIGQTDVTLDELGGLILLCRQTGVIATQWDDLPIQPEFFAPTLTQEPKTSAENGTRPTEEKT
;
A
#
# COMPACT_ATOMS: atom_id res chain seq x y z
N MET A 1 13.34 -6.18 -24.66
CA MET A 1 13.89 -5.79 -23.41
C MET A 1 12.98 -6.16 -22.28
N SER A 2 13.53 -6.78 -21.32
CA SER A 2 12.75 -7.20 -20.17
C SER A 2 12.56 -6.02 -19.22
N ASP A 3 11.37 -5.87 -18.70
CA ASP A 3 11.15 -4.91 -17.65
C ASP A 3 10.98 -5.62 -16.31
N TYR A 4 11.67 -6.74 -16.17
CA TYR A 4 11.66 -7.49 -14.94
C TYR A 4 12.31 -6.70 -13.81
N ARG A 5 11.67 -6.67 -12.66
CA ARG A 5 12.19 -6.01 -11.50
C ARG A 5 11.80 -6.81 -10.26
N ARG A 6 12.72 -6.91 -9.32
CA ARG A 6 12.50 -7.68 -8.10
C ARG A 6 13.28 -7.07 -6.97
N PHE A 7 12.61 -6.87 -5.84
CA PHE A 7 13.29 -6.37 -4.66
C PHE A 7 12.51 -6.74 -3.41
N ILE A 8 13.20 -6.64 -2.26
CA ILE A 8 12.60 -6.87 -0.96
C ILE A 8 12.70 -5.57 -0.19
N ALA A 9 11.60 -5.17 0.43
CA ALA A 9 11.55 -3.99 1.26
C ALA A 9 11.08 -4.37 2.65
N TYR A 10 11.67 -3.77 3.68
CA TYR A 10 11.32 -4.10 5.05
C TYR A 10 10.22 -3.20 5.56
N LEU A 11 9.34 -3.80 6.37
CA LEU A 11 8.17 -3.13 6.91
C LEU A 11 8.44 -2.75 8.36
N TYR A 12 8.05 -1.54 8.73
CA TYR A 12 8.26 -1.03 10.07
C TYR A 12 6.94 -0.55 10.66
N GLU A 13 6.83 -0.70 11.96
CA GLU A 13 5.69 -0.14 12.67
C GLU A 13 5.93 1.35 12.91
N TYR A 14 4.85 2.12 12.87
CA TYR A 14 4.93 3.56 13.09
C TYR A 14 4.02 3.97 14.25
N PRO A 15 4.39 3.57 15.49
CA PRO A 15 3.60 3.98 16.65
C PRO A 15 3.69 5.48 16.82
N ASN A 16 2.54 6.12 17.01
CA ASN A 16 2.48 7.57 17.16
C ASN A 16 3.15 8.29 16.00
N ASN A 17 3.02 7.72 14.80
CA ASN A 17 3.57 8.29 13.56
C ASN A 17 5.08 8.38 13.53
N ARG A 18 5.76 7.61 14.36
CA ARG A 18 7.23 7.57 14.38
C ARG A 18 7.70 6.19 14.02
N LYS A 19 8.77 6.14 13.24
CA LYS A 19 9.32 4.86 12.81
C LYS A 19 9.76 4.04 14.01
N GLY A 20 9.21 2.85 14.12
CA GLY A 20 9.52 1.91 15.19
C GLY A 20 10.30 0.73 14.68
N GLY A 21 10.02 -0.45 15.21
CA GLY A 21 10.76 -1.65 14.88
C GLY A 21 10.31 -2.28 13.58
N CYS A 22 11.22 -3.06 13.00
CA CYS A 22 10.91 -3.84 11.80
C CYS A 22 9.98 -4.98 12.18
N CYS A 23 8.91 -5.14 11.41
CA CYS A 23 7.94 -6.17 11.70
C CYS A 23 7.71 -7.12 10.53
N GLY A 24 8.50 -6.99 9.46
CA GLY A 24 8.33 -7.89 8.35
C GLY A 24 8.94 -7.38 7.07
N PHE A 25 8.48 -7.93 5.96
CA PHE A 25 9.00 -7.51 4.67
C PHE A 25 7.94 -7.77 3.60
N VAL A 26 8.13 -7.13 2.45
CA VAL A 26 7.36 -7.39 1.26
C VAL A 26 8.34 -7.69 0.13
N ARG A 27 8.05 -8.74 -0.62
CA ARG A 27 8.80 -9.06 -1.83
C ARG A 27 7.98 -8.58 -3.01
N VAL A 28 8.59 -7.71 -3.81
CA VAL A 28 7.92 -7.12 -4.96
C VAL A 28 8.56 -7.67 -6.21
N GLU A 29 7.74 -8.17 -7.11
CA GLU A 29 8.23 -8.72 -8.36
C GLU A 29 7.36 -8.21 -9.49
N SER A 30 7.98 -7.61 -10.49
CA SER A 30 7.28 -7.03 -11.63
C SER A 30 7.85 -7.61 -12.91
N GLN A 31 6.97 -8.07 -13.78
CA GLN A 31 7.38 -8.66 -15.06
C GLN A 31 6.24 -8.53 -16.04
N ASN A 32 6.55 -8.07 -17.25
CA ASN A 32 5.57 -8.00 -18.33
C ASN A 32 4.32 -7.20 -17.97
N GLY A 33 4.52 -6.12 -17.21
CA GLY A 33 3.41 -5.27 -16.84
C GLY A 33 2.61 -5.73 -15.63
N PHE A 34 2.97 -6.87 -15.05
CA PHE A 34 2.28 -7.38 -13.86
C PHE A 34 3.18 -7.26 -12.65
N CYS A 35 2.58 -6.93 -11.52
CA CYS A 35 3.30 -6.76 -10.28
C CYS A 35 2.68 -7.64 -9.20
N ARG A 36 3.51 -8.43 -8.54
CA ARG A 36 3.09 -9.27 -7.43
C ARG A 36 3.82 -8.81 -6.17
N MET A 37 3.08 -8.71 -5.08
CA MET A 37 3.64 -8.32 -3.80
C MET A 37 3.31 -9.41 -2.79
N ASP A 38 4.34 -10.02 -2.21
CA ASP A 38 4.21 -11.05 -1.19
C ASP A 38 4.59 -10.46 0.15
N PHE A 39 3.68 -10.56 1.12
CA PHE A 39 3.87 -9.95 2.43
C PHE A 39 4.12 -11.02 3.49
N GLN A 40 5.06 -10.73 4.40
CA GLN A 40 5.28 -11.53 5.61
C GLN A 40 5.44 -10.54 6.76
N ILE A 41 4.50 -10.58 7.69
CA ILE A 41 4.46 -9.60 8.78
C ILE A 41 4.27 -10.33 10.09
N LYS A 42 5.08 -9.96 11.09
CA LYS A 42 4.90 -10.39 12.46
C LYS A 42 4.83 -9.14 13.31
N SER A 43 3.62 -8.75 13.65
CA SER A 43 3.42 -7.54 14.43
C SER A 43 2.42 -7.83 15.54
N PRO A 44 2.81 -7.62 16.78
CA PRO A 44 1.85 -7.77 17.88
C PRO A 44 0.75 -6.72 17.83
N SER A 45 0.91 -5.71 17.00
CA SER A 45 -0.11 -4.69 16.85
C SER A 45 -1.27 -5.12 15.98
N LEU A 46 -1.17 -6.26 15.30
CA LEU A 46 -2.23 -6.70 14.40
C LEU A 46 -3.08 -7.76 15.07
N PRO A 47 -4.29 -7.42 15.51
CA PRO A 47 -5.16 -8.43 16.10
C PRO A 47 -5.54 -9.49 15.06
N PRO A 48 -5.60 -10.77 15.45
CA PRO A 48 -5.97 -11.81 14.50
C PRO A 48 -7.32 -11.55 13.87
N GLU A 49 -7.43 -11.96 12.61
CA GLU A 49 -8.69 -11.90 11.87
C GLU A 49 -9.18 -10.50 11.55
N THR A 50 -8.33 -9.50 11.71
CA THR A 50 -8.69 -8.14 11.26
C THR A 50 -8.15 -7.89 9.87
N SER A 51 -8.81 -7.02 9.16
CA SER A 51 -8.41 -6.65 7.81
C SER A 51 -7.38 -5.53 7.86
N VAL A 52 -6.34 -5.68 7.08
CA VAL A 52 -5.29 -4.69 6.94
C VAL A 52 -5.34 -4.20 5.51
N THR A 53 -5.56 -2.91 5.31
CA THR A 53 -5.65 -2.35 3.97
C THR A 53 -4.27 -1.88 3.53
N VAL A 54 -3.89 -2.28 2.33
CA VAL A 54 -2.58 -1.95 1.78
C VAL A 54 -2.74 -0.86 0.73
N TYR A 55 -1.95 0.20 0.87
CA TYR A 55 -1.91 1.30 -0.09
C TYR A 55 -0.51 1.45 -0.62
N GLY A 56 -0.38 1.66 -1.93
CA GLY A 56 0.85 2.24 -2.47
C GLY A 56 0.71 3.75 -2.38
N PHE A 57 1.80 4.49 -2.21
CA PHE A 57 1.66 5.94 -2.12
C PHE A 57 2.64 6.65 -3.04
N ILE A 58 2.19 7.82 -3.48
CA ILE A 58 3.04 8.75 -4.20
C ILE A 58 3.11 10.03 -3.38
N ARG A 59 4.17 10.81 -3.61
CA ARG A 59 4.38 12.04 -2.86
C ARG A 59 4.11 13.24 -3.74
N ARG A 60 3.28 14.14 -3.26
CA ARG A 60 3.00 15.40 -3.95
C ARG A 60 2.73 16.48 -2.94
N SER A 61 3.38 17.63 -3.11
CA SER A 61 3.09 18.82 -2.29
C SER A 61 3.19 18.55 -0.80
N GLY A 62 4.18 17.74 -0.42
CA GLY A 62 4.40 17.43 0.99
C GLY A 62 3.45 16.39 1.57
N ARG A 63 2.59 15.80 0.75
CA ARG A 63 1.66 14.78 1.22
C ARG A 63 1.93 13.46 0.54
N MET A 64 1.42 12.40 1.16
CA MET A 64 1.53 11.05 0.65
C MET A 64 0.13 10.61 0.23
N TYR A 65 -0.11 10.46 -1.06
CA TYR A 65 -1.42 10.05 -1.55
C TYR A 65 -1.45 8.57 -1.80
N GLY A 66 -2.41 7.89 -1.18
CA GLY A 66 -2.51 6.44 -1.23
C GLY A 66 -3.37 5.93 -2.35
N ILE A 67 -2.95 4.81 -2.91
CA ILE A 67 -3.70 4.09 -3.92
C ILE A 67 -4.01 2.72 -3.34
N PRO A 68 -5.28 2.38 -3.13
CA PRO A 68 -5.59 1.09 -2.51
C PRO A 68 -5.20 -0.06 -3.44
N LEU A 69 -4.52 -1.04 -2.87
CA LEU A 69 -4.07 -2.21 -3.61
C LEU A 69 -4.82 -3.47 -3.21
N GLY A 70 -5.31 -3.53 -1.99
CA GLY A 70 -6.02 -4.69 -1.50
C GLY A 70 -5.93 -4.82 -0.01
N ASN A 71 -6.35 -5.96 0.49
CA ASN A 71 -6.39 -6.20 1.92
C ASN A 71 -5.67 -7.49 2.26
N LEU A 72 -5.10 -7.54 3.45
CA LEU A 72 -4.55 -8.74 4.01
C LEU A 72 -5.37 -9.10 5.25
N LEU A 73 -5.48 -10.38 5.54
CA LEU A 73 -6.15 -10.81 6.75
C LEU A 73 -5.10 -11.19 7.78
N ALA A 74 -5.14 -10.54 8.93
CA ALA A 74 -4.16 -10.78 9.97
C ALA A 74 -4.33 -12.19 10.53
N GLY A 75 -3.22 -12.89 10.66
CA GLY A 75 -3.21 -14.23 11.23
C GLY A 75 -2.86 -14.19 12.71
N ARG A 76 -2.87 -15.37 13.33
CA ARG A 76 -2.60 -15.43 14.76
C ARG A 76 -1.17 -15.13 15.13
N SER A 77 -0.23 -15.73 14.44
CA SER A 77 1.19 -15.50 14.76
C SER A 77 1.88 -14.71 13.68
N SER A 78 1.33 -14.67 12.51
CA SER A 78 1.90 -13.88 11.43
C SER A 78 0.82 -13.54 10.44
N THR A 79 1.07 -12.52 9.63
CA THR A 79 0.17 -12.10 8.57
C THR A 79 0.92 -12.25 7.27
N SER A 80 0.34 -12.99 6.35
CA SER A 80 0.95 -13.16 5.04
C SER A 80 -0.13 -13.08 3.98
N GLY A 81 0.29 -12.75 2.78
CA GLY A 81 -0.64 -12.69 1.67
C GLY A 81 0.03 -12.16 0.43
N LYS A 82 -0.70 -12.22 -0.66
CA LYS A 82 -0.21 -11.77 -1.95
C LYS A 82 -1.19 -10.78 -2.53
N LEU A 83 -0.67 -9.72 -3.11
CA LEU A 83 -1.47 -8.77 -3.85
C LEU A 83 -0.92 -8.64 -5.25
N PHE A 84 -1.80 -8.37 -6.19
CA PHE A 84 -1.44 -8.25 -7.60
C PHE A 84 -1.96 -6.95 -8.15
N THR A 85 -1.15 -6.32 -8.98
CA THR A 85 -1.57 -5.10 -9.66
C THR A 85 -0.79 -5.01 -10.97
N HIS A 86 -1.05 -3.97 -11.75
CA HIS A 86 -0.29 -3.75 -12.98
C HIS A 86 0.81 -2.74 -12.71
N SER A 87 2.02 -3.04 -13.19
CA SER A 87 3.17 -2.18 -12.93
C SER A 87 3.04 -0.80 -13.58
N ASP A 88 2.27 -0.71 -14.66
CA ASP A 88 2.08 0.56 -15.34
C ASP A 88 0.72 1.18 -15.05
N ALA A 89 -0.04 0.58 -14.16
CA ALA A 89 -1.36 1.08 -13.78
C ALA A 89 -1.67 0.60 -12.38
N ILE A 90 -0.89 1.08 -11.42
CA ILE A 90 -1.00 0.65 -10.02
C ILE A 90 -2.41 0.94 -9.52
N GLY A 91 -3.07 -0.09 -9.01
CA GLY A 91 -4.41 0.06 -8.47
C GLY A 91 -5.41 0.62 -9.47
N GLN A 92 -5.17 0.37 -10.77
CA GLN A 92 -6.02 0.84 -11.86
C GLN A 92 -5.96 2.36 -12.02
N THR A 93 -4.88 2.97 -11.58
CA THR A 93 -4.62 4.38 -11.84
C THR A 93 -3.62 4.48 -12.97
N ASP A 94 -3.18 5.69 -13.31
CA ASP A 94 -2.10 5.86 -14.28
C ASP A 94 -0.74 6.03 -13.61
N VAL A 95 -0.63 5.62 -12.35
CA VAL A 95 0.63 5.64 -11.61
C VAL A 95 1.39 4.35 -11.90
N THR A 96 2.70 4.47 -12.11
CA THR A 96 3.55 3.31 -12.36
C THR A 96 4.23 2.87 -11.08
N LEU A 97 4.74 1.64 -11.10
CA LEU A 97 5.47 1.11 -9.95
C LEU A 97 6.65 2.00 -9.57
N ASP A 98 7.33 2.56 -10.55
CA ASP A 98 8.50 3.40 -10.28
C ASP A 98 8.15 4.73 -9.62
N GLU A 99 6.90 5.12 -9.68
CA GLU A 99 6.46 6.37 -9.07
C GLU A 99 6.08 6.20 -7.60
N LEU A 100 5.96 4.98 -7.13
CA LEU A 100 5.59 4.73 -5.74
C LEU A 100 6.75 5.05 -4.81
N GLY A 101 6.48 5.78 -3.75
CA GLY A 101 7.47 6.03 -2.70
C GLY A 101 7.51 4.91 -1.69
N GLY A 102 6.57 4.00 -1.72
CA GLY A 102 6.51 2.88 -0.81
C GLY A 102 5.09 2.40 -0.60
N LEU A 103 4.87 1.71 0.50
CA LEU A 103 3.56 1.18 0.87
C LEU A 103 3.21 1.59 2.28
N ILE A 104 1.92 1.79 2.51
CA ILE A 104 1.38 2.00 3.85
C ILE A 104 0.27 0.97 4.05
N LEU A 105 0.33 0.29 5.18
CA LEU A 105 -0.66 -0.70 5.58
C LEU A 105 -1.37 -0.15 6.80
N LEU A 106 -2.69 -0.05 6.71
CA LEU A 106 -3.49 0.50 7.80
C LEU A 106 -4.35 -0.59 8.41
N CYS A 107 -4.23 -0.71 9.71
CA CYS A 107 -5.16 -1.52 10.49
C CYS A 107 -5.97 -0.56 11.34
N ARG A 108 -7.28 -0.61 11.17
CA ARG A 108 -8.17 0.34 11.77
C ARG A 108 -7.97 0.53 13.27
N GLN A 109 -7.63 -0.53 13.96
CA GLN A 109 -7.57 -0.49 15.41
C GLN A 109 -6.20 -0.21 15.98
N THR A 110 -5.15 -0.43 15.23
CA THR A 110 -3.85 -0.43 15.85
C THR A 110 -2.81 0.43 15.17
N GLY A 111 -3.07 0.91 13.97
CA GLY A 111 -2.13 1.88 13.45
C GLY A 111 -1.51 1.52 12.12
N VAL A 112 -0.28 1.91 11.97
CA VAL A 112 0.36 2.02 10.66
C VAL A 112 1.59 1.13 10.59
N ILE A 113 1.70 0.38 9.51
CA ILE A 113 2.91 -0.32 9.11
C ILE A 113 3.28 0.22 7.74
N ALA A 114 4.55 0.45 7.51
CA ALA A 114 4.92 1.07 6.24
C ALA A 114 6.33 0.67 5.81
N THR A 115 6.58 0.81 4.53
CA THR A 115 7.91 0.64 3.95
C THR A 115 8.21 1.81 3.04
N GLN A 116 9.43 2.30 3.11
CA GLN A 116 9.90 3.43 2.34
C GLN A 116 10.77 2.89 1.22
N TRP A 117 10.44 3.26 -0.01
CA TRP A 117 11.20 2.82 -1.18
C TRP A 117 12.04 3.93 -1.78
N ASP A 118 11.85 5.16 -1.32
CA ASP A 118 12.66 6.28 -1.76
C ASP A 118 13.48 6.78 -0.58
N ASP A 119 14.14 7.92 -0.74
CA ASP A 119 15.03 8.46 0.28
C ASP A 119 14.34 9.40 1.25
N LEU A 120 13.03 9.51 1.18
CA LEU A 120 12.29 10.46 2.01
C LEU A 120 11.60 9.72 3.15
N PRO A 121 11.55 10.32 4.35
CA PRO A 121 10.91 9.65 5.46
C PRO A 121 9.41 9.54 5.25
N ILE A 122 8.84 8.53 5.87
CA ILE A 122 7.40 8.35 5.89
C ILE A 122 6.83 9.17 7.03
N GLN A 123 5.84 9.99 6.72
CA GLN A 123 5.17 10.83 7.70
C GLN A 123 3.67 10.49 7.67
N PRO A 124 3.24 9.49 8.46
CA PRO A 124 1.86 9.01 8.38
C PRO A 124 0.82 10.10 8.60
N GLU A 125 1.17 11.15 9.33
CA GLU A 125 0.22 12.23 9.58
C GLU A 125 -0.14 13.00 8.31
N PHE A 126 0.67 12.87 7.26
CA PHE A 126 0.38 13.53 5.98
C PHE A 126 -0.16 12.58 4.93
N PHE A 127 -0.60 11.41 5.35
CA PHE A 127 -1.13 10.42 4.43
C PHE A 127 -2.60 10.69 4.13
N ALA A 128 -2.93 10.71 2.85
CA ALA A 128 -4.31 10.79 2.38
C ALA A 128 -4.66 9.47 1.71
N PRO A 129 -5.68 8.77 2.18
CA PRO A 129 -5.88 7.37 1.80
C PRO A 129 -6.35 7.14 0.38
N THR A 130 -6.68 8.16 -0.37
CA THR A 130 -7.11 7.87 -1.71
C THR A 130 -6.76 8.99 -2.65
N LEU A 131 -6.05 8.61 -3.71
CA LEU A 131 -5.73 9.52 -4.77
C LEU A 131 -6.89 9.64 -5.74
N THR A 132 -7.69 8.60 -5.84
CA THR A 132 -8.71 8.55 -6.86
C THR A 132 -9.94 9.32 -6.56
N GLN A 133 -9.94 10.09 -5.53
CA GLN A 133 -11.07 10.88 -5.22
C GLN A 133 -11.30 12.00 -6.14
N GLU A 134 -10.48 12.17 -7.05
CA GLU A 134 -10.73 13.14 -7.99
C GLU A 134 -11.98 12.86 -8.64
N PRO A 135 -12.85 13.66 -8.55
CA PRO A 135 -14.06 13.33 -9.17
C PRO A 135 -13.89 13.39 -10.62
N LYS A 136 -13.82 12.81 -11.00
CA LYS A 136 -13.65 12.86 -12.25
C LYS A 136 -14.84 13.03 -12.80
N THR A 137 -14.94 13.10 -12.00
CA THR A 137 -15.57 13.07 -12.06
C THR A 137 -16.42 12.86 -11.94
N SER A 138 -16.77 12.96 -12.08
CA SER A 138 -17.42 12.70 -11.84
C SER A 138 -18.16 12.27 -11.75
N ALA A 139 -18.42 12.19 -12.14
CA ALA A 139 -18.91 11.71 -12.00
C ALA A 139 -19.36 10.99 -11.79
N GLU A 140 -19.36 10.74 -12.10
CA GLU A 140 -19.49 10.04 -11.74
C GLU A 140 -19.86 9.47 -11.19
N ASN A 141 -20.26 9.47 -11.75
CA ASN A 141 -20.36 8.85 -11.01
C ASN A 141 -20.67 8.28 -10.52
N GLY A 142 -21.08 8.25 -10.69
CA GLY A 142 -21.09 7.60 -10.07
C GLY A 142 -21.21 6.81 -9.70
N THR A 143 -21.30 6.58 -10.10
CA THR A 143 -21.06 5.75 -9.59
C THR A 143 -21.03 4.97 -9.19
N ARG A 144 -20.99 4.81 -9.41
CA ARG A 144 -20.51 3.93 -8.89
C ARG A 144 -20.57 3.37 -8.42
N PRO A 145 -20.85 3.50 -8.69
CA PRO A 145 -20.44 2.77 -8.07
C PRO A 145 -20.35 2.20 -7.58
N THR A 146 -20.39 2.15 -7.90
CA THR A 146 -19.91 1.62 -7.29
C THR A 146 -19.92 1.21 -6.89
N GLU A 147 -19.89 1.31 -7.19
CA GLU A 147 -19.53 0.92 -6.64
C GLU A 147 -19.50 0.66 -6.27
N GLU A 148 -19.68 0.75 -6.68
CA GLU A 148 -19.26 0.50 -6.23
C GLU A 148 -19.10 0.34 -5.97
N LYS A 149 -19.32 0.40 -6.27
CA LYS A 149 -18.77 0.26 -6.04
C LYS A 149 -18.43 0.18 -5.78
N THR A 150 -18.83 0.38 -6.36
CA THR A 150 -18.15 0.36 -6.06
C THR A 150 -17.92 0.24 -5.76
#